data_866d112c5f54df2bc493a17a387223e3
#
_entry.id   866d112c5f54df2bc493a17a387223e3
#
_cell.length_a   1.000
_cell.length_b   1.000
_cell.length_c   1.000
_cell.angle_alpha   90.00
_cell.angle_beta   90.00
_cell.angle_gamma   90.00
#
_symmetry.space_group_name_H-M   'P 1'
#
loop_
_entity.id
_entity.type
_entity.pdbx_description
1 polymer ?
#
loop_
_entity_poly.entity_id
_entity_poly.type
_entity_poly.pdbx_seq_one_letter_code
_entity_poly.pdbx_strand_id
1 'polypeptide(L)'
;DDIALSFATEDQKLVEKVYHYLRAENLNVFFAPSQEGQKVLSGKNQREVFYSIFGLEAEYVALFVSQNYIMRQVPMEEAGIAFAKHGADGHVIPVYLDGTGLPKDMLDPQSTNYFEASDPAVIASHLAAKIAMDRKERKKLSGSHNRTDGIMNINGNTANKQIFIQTMEGSIEL
;
A
#
# COMPACT_ATOMS: atom_id res chain seq x y z
N ASP A 1 3.39 -9.07 8.20
CA ASP A 1 3.89 -8.76 6.84
C ASP A 1 4.19 -7.28 6.71
N ASP A 2 5.24 -6.95 5.93
CA ASP A 2 5.54 -5.55 5.65
C ASP A 2 4.50 -4.97 4.68
N ILE A 3 4.11 -5.75 3.69
CA ILE A 3 3.13 -5.33 2.69
C ILE A 3 2.28 -6.51 2.21
N ALA A 4 1.00 -6.26 2.00
CA ALA A 4 0.08 -7.21 1.38
C ALA A 4 -0.34 -6.70 0.00
N LEU A 5 -0.46 -7.62 -0.96
CA LEU A 5 -0.80 -7.30 -2.34
C LEU A 5 -2.22 -7.74 -2.66
N SER A 6 -3.08 -6.78 -3.01
CA SER A 6 -4.46 -7.02 -3.43
C SER A 6 -4.58 -6.81 -4.94
N PHE A 7 -5.09 -7.78 -5.66
CA PHE A 7 -5.15 -7.75 -7.12
C PHE A 7 -6.24 -8.67 -7.67
N ALA A 8 -6.69 -8.39 -8.89
CA ALA A 8 -7.56 -9.29 -9.63
C ALA A 8 -6.74 -10.44 -10.24
N THR A 9 -7.35 -11.61 -10.37
CA THR A 9 -6.70 -12.80 -10.91
C THR A 9 -6.08 -12.56 -12.29
N GLU A 10 -6.71 -11.75 -13.10
CA GLU A 10 -6.24 -11.39 -14.45
C GLU A 10 -4.90 -10.66 -14.43
N ASP A 11 -4.58 -9.98 -13.33
CA ASP A 11 -3.36 -9.20 -13.17
C ASP A 11 -2.26 -9.98 -12.44
N GLN A 12 -2.50 -11.25 -12.12
CA GLN A 12 -1.59 -12.05 -11.29
C GLN A 12 -0.16 -12.10 -11.83
N LYS A 13 0.02 -12.24 -13.14
CA LYS A 13 1.36 -12.33 -13.74
C LYS A 13 2.18 -11.07 -13.50
N LEU A 14 1.56 -9.91 -13.60
CA LEU A 14 2.21 -8.63 -13.34
C LEU A 14 2.56 -8.52 -11.85
N VAL A 15 1.59 -8.82 -10.99
CA VAL A 15 1.77 -8.70 -9.52
C VAL A 15 2.79 -9.70 -9.00
N GLU A 16 2.88 -10.90 -9.59
CA GLU A 16 3.92 -11.87 -9.24
C GLU A 16 5.32 -11.34 -9.48
N LYS A 17 5.54 -10.61 -10.57
CA LYS A 17 6.82 -9.95 -10.82
C LYS A 17 7.11 -8.88 -9.77
N VAL A 18 6.12 -8.09 -9.39
CA VAL A 18 6.26 -7.11 -8.29
C VAL A 18 6.62 -7.82 -6.99
N TYR A 19 5.93 -8.93 -6.69
CA TYR A 19 6.22 -9.75 -5.51
C TYR A 19 7.69 -10.18 -5.46
N HIS A 20 8.22 -10.70 -6.55
CA HIS A 20 9.61 -11.15 -6.58
C HIS A 20 10.61 -9.98 -6.39
N TYR A 21 10.35 -8.83 -6.99
CA TYR A 21 11.18 -7.64 -6.78
C TYR A 21 11.15 -7.16 -5.32
N LEU A 22 9.97 -7.14 -4.69
CA LEU A 22 9.84 -6.74 -3.29
C LEU A 22 10.55 -7.72 -2.35
N ARG A 23 10.44 -9.02 -2.62
CA ARG A 23 11.16 -10.04 -1.85
C ARG A 23 12.68 -9.89 -1.97
N ALA A 24 13.17 -9.49 -3.14
CA ALA A 24 14.58 -9.20 -3.35
C ALA A 24 15.08 -8.00 -2.53
N GLU A 25 14.17 -7.09 -2.16
CA GLU A 25 14.44 -5.97 -1.26
C GLU A 25 14.30 -6.36 0.23
N ASN A 26 14.20 -7.66 0.52
CA ASN A 26 14.05 -8.22 1.87
C ASN A 26 12.77 -7.80 2.60
N LEU A 27 11.72 -7.49 1.87
CA LEU A 27 10.42 -7.23 2.45
C LEU A 27 9.63 -8.53 2.64
N ASN A 28 8.90 -8.63 3.74
CA ASN A 28 7.94 -9.71 3.95
C ASN A 28 6.63 -9.34 3.26
N VAL A 29 6.31 -10.07 2.20
CA VAL A 29 5.19 -9.75 1.32
C VAL A 29 4.13 -10.84 1.39
N PHE A 30 2.89 -10.46 1.70
CA PHE A 30 1.77 -11.37 1.53
C PHE A 30 1.32 -11.33 0.06
N PHE A 31 1.49 -12.46 -0.61
CA PHE A 31 1.03 -12.70 -1.98
C PHE A 31 0.30 -14.04 -1.97
N ALA A 32 -1.02 -14.01 -2.13
CA ALA A 32 -1.87 -15.18 -1.93
C ALA A 32 -1.45 -16.43 -2.73
N PRO A 33 -1.00 -16.31 -4.00
CA PRO A 33 -0.55 -17.49 -4.77
C PRO A 33 0.81 -18.06 -4.35
N SER A 34 1.57 -17.39 -3.49
CA SER A 34 2.86 -17.92 -3.01
C SER A 34 2.67 -19.17 -2.14
N GLN A 35 3.73 -19.94 -1.93
CA GLN A 35 3.67 -21.11 -1.04
C GLN A 35 3.27 -20.71 0.38
N GLU A 36 3.82 -19.62 0.88
CA GLU A 36 3.47 -19.09 2.20
C GLU A 36 2.02 -18.65 2.25
N GLY A 37 1.57 -17.92 1.23
CA GLY A 37 0.18 -17.48 1.11
C GLY A 37 -0.79 -18.65 1.11
N GLN A 38 -0.50 -19.69 0.34
CA GLN A 38 -1.34 -20.89 0.28
C GLN A 38 -1.40 -21.63 1.62
N LYS A 39 -0.31 -21.68 2.36
CA LYS A 39 -0.29 -22.26 3.71
C LYS A 39 -1.16 -21.47 4.68
N VAL A 40 -1.12 -20.14 4.60
CA VAL A 40 -1.94 -19.26 5.45
C VAL A 40 -3.42 -19.45 5.15
N LEU A 41 -3.79 -19.58 3.88
CA LEU A 41 -5.18 -19.69 3.44
C LEU A 41 -5.79 -21.09 3.64
N SER A 42 -4.94 -22.12 3.66
CA SER A 42 -5.38 -23.51 3.62
C SER A 42 -6.29 -23.87 4.81
N GLY A 43 -7.50 -24.34 4.51
CA GLY A 43 -8.45 -24.78 5.53
C GLY A 43 -9.12 -23.67 6.32
N LYS A 44 -8.82 -22.40 6.03
CA LYS A 44 -9.40 -21.26 6.76
C LYS A 44 -10.51 -20.58 5.97
N ASN A 45 -11.37 -19.86 6.68
CA ASN A 45 -12.36 -18.99 6.04
C ASN A 45 -11.64 -17.82 5.37
N GLN A 46 -11.86 -17.67 4.07
CA GLN A 46 -11.16 -16.68 3.24
C GLN A 46 -11.39 -15.23 3.73
N ARG A 47 -12.61 -14.89 4.10
CA ARG A 47 -12.93 -13.53 4.59
C ARG A 47 -12.22 -13.20 5.89
N GLU A 48 -12.19 -14.14 6.83
CA GLU A 48 -11.51 -13.94 8.11
C GLU A 48 -10.00 -13.75 7.91
N VAL A 49 -9.40 -14.55 7.03
CA VAL A 49 -7.98 -14.44 6.73
C VAL A 49 -7.70 -13.08 6.07
N PHE A 50 -8.51 -12.68 5.12
CA PHE A 50 -8.32 -11.39 4.45
C PHE A 50 -8.49 -10.21 5.41
N TYR A 51 -9.48 -10.27 6.30
CA TYR A 51 -9.64 -9.24 7.33
C TYR A 51 -8.39 -9.17 8.22
N SER A 52 -7.87 -10.31 8.63
CA SER A 52 -6.66 -10.37 9.44
C SER A 52 -5.46 -9.77 8.71
N ILE A 53 -5.21 -10.22 7.48
CA ILE A 53 -4.03 -9.80 6.72
C ILE A 53 -4.12 -8.33 6.29
N PHE A 54 -5.18 -7.96 5.58
CA PHE A 54 -5.30 -6.60 5.03
C PHE A 54 -5.71 -5.56 6.06
N GLY A 55 -6.31 -5.99 7.16
CA GLY A 55 -6.77 -5.10 8.22
C GLY A 55 -5.83 -5.00 9.41
N LEU A 56 -5.15 -6.08 9.80
CA LEU A 56 -4.44 -6.14 11.07
C LEU A 56 -2.95 -6.44 10.96
N GLU A 57 -2.57 -7.36 10.06
CA GLU A 57 -1.20 -7.89 10.07
C GLU A 57 -0.23 -7.18 9.11
N ALA A 58 -0.71 -6.71 7.99
CA ALA A 58 0.13 -6.00 7.04
C ALA A 58 0.31 -4.54 7.46
N GLU A 59 1.54 -4.08 7.45
CA GLU A 59 1.84 -2.67 7.71
C GLU A 59 1.38 -1.78 6.56
N TYR A 60 1.56 -2.25 5.33
CA TYR A 60 1.12 -1.58 4.11
C TYR A 60 0.24 -2.50 3.28
N VAL A 61 -0.65 -1.91 2.50
CA VAL A 61 -1.45 -2.64 1.52
C VAL A 61 -1.31 -1.95 0.17
N ALA A 62 -0.87 -2.67 -0.84
CA ALA A 62 -0.87 -2.19 -2.22
C ALA A 62 -2.09 -2.74 -2.95
N LEU A 63 -2.86 -1.84 -3.56
CA LEU A 63 -4.04 -2.19 -4.34
C LEU A 63 -3.71 -2.03 -5.82
N PHE A 64 -3.68 -3.14 -6.55
CA PHE A 64 -3.39 -3.13 -7.99
C PHE A 64 -4.69 -2.94 -8.77
N VAL A 65 -5.04 -1.70 -9.03
CA VAL A 65 -6.33 -1.32 -9.58
C VAL A 65 -6.30 -1.33 -11.11
N SER A 66 -7.19 -2.13 -11.68
CA SER A 66 -7.43 -2.24 -13.11
C SER A 66 -8.92 -2.33 -13.35
N GLN A 67 -9.35 -2.35 -14.61
CA GLN A 67 -10.75 -2.60 -14.95
C GLN A 67 -11.23 -3.93 -14.36
N ASN A 68 -10.39 -4.96 -14.38
CA ASN A 68 -10.73 -6.25 -13.77
C ASN A 68 -10.86 -6.16 -12.25
N TYR A 69 -10.00 -5.38 -11.62
CA TYR A 69 -10.02 -5.21 -10.16
C TYR A 69 -11.37 -4.67 -9.66
N ILE A 70 -11.86 -3.59 -10.25
CA ILE A 70 -13.09 -2.95 -9.80
C ILE A 70 -14.34 -3.79 -10.09
N MET A 71 -14.25 -4.76 -11.00
CA MET A 71 -15.35 -5.67 -11.33
C MET A 71 -15.37 -6.94 -10.50
N ARG A 72 -14.36 -7.18 -9.67
CA ARG A 72 -14.28 -8.38 -8.85
C ARG A 72 -14.64 -8.10 -7.40
N GLN A 73 -15.48 -8.95 -6.83
CA GLN A 73 -15.96 -8.79 -5.46
C GLN A 73 -14.84 -8.89 -4.43
N VAL A 74 -13.99 -9.90 -4.53
CA VAL A 74 -12.94 -10.16 -3.52
C VAL A 74 -11.91 -9.04 -3.45
N PRO A 75 -11.28 -8.59 -4.56
CA PRO A 75 -10.38 -7.44 -4.50
C PRO A 75 -11.03 -6.18 -3.94
N MET A 76 -12.28 -5.91 -4.30
CA MET A 76 -13.01 -4.74 -3.80
C MET A 76 -13.31 -4.83 -2.30
N GLU A 77 -13.58 -6.03 -1.78
CA GLU A 77 -13.71 -6.26 -0.34
C GLU A 77 -12.38 -6.04 0.38
N GLU A 78 -11.28 -6.54 -0.16
CA GLU A 78 -9.93 -6.31 0.37
C GLU A 78 -9.60 -4.82 0.43
N ALA A 79 -9.91 -4.08 -0.63
CA ALA A 79 -9.72 -2.64 -0.67
C ALA A 79 -10.52 -1.93 0.42
N GLY A 80 -11.78 -2.31 0.61
CA GLY A 80 -12.63 -1.76 1.66
C GLY A 80 -12.08 -1.99 3.06
N ILE A 81 -11.59 -3.20 3.33
CA ILE A 81 -10.95 -3.55 4.60
C ILE A 81 -9.70 -2.70 4.82
N ALA A 82 -8.84 -2.60 3.80
CA ALA A 82 -7.61 -1.84 3.89
C ALA A 82 -7.85 -0.36 4.19
N PHE A 83 -8.76 0.28 3.47
CA PHE A 83 -9.09 1.70 3.70
C PHE A 83 -9.73 1.93 5.06
N ALA A 84 -10.58 1.02 5.55
CA ALA A 84 -11.18 1.15 6.86
C ALA A 84 -10.14 1.14 7.98
N LYS A 85 -9.03 0.41 7.80
CA LYS A 85 -7.99 0.25 8.81
C LYS A 85 -6.82 1.22 8.65
N HIS A 86 -6.39 1.46 7.43
CA HIS A 86 -5.13 2.16 7.15
C HIS A 86 -5.29 3.43 6.32
N GLY A 87 -6.50 3.78 5.91
CA GLY A 87 -6.73 4.93 5.01
C GLY A 87 -6.23 6.26 5.58
N ALA A 88 -6.35 6.45 6.89
CA ALA A 88 -5.91 7.66 7.56
C ALA A 88 -4.38 7.73 7.74
N ASP A 89 -3.70 6.60 7.71
CA ASP A 89 -2.27 6.52 8.00
C ASP A 89 -1.38 6.61 6.75
N GLY A 90 -1.97 6.63 5.57
CA GLY A 90 -1.23 6.62 4.31
C GLY A 90 -0.57 5.28 4.00
N HIS A 91 -1.02 4.20 4.63
CA HIS A 91 -0.48 2.86 4.45
C HIS A 91 -1.22 2.04 3.40
N VAL A 92 -2.25 2.58 2.78
CA VAL A 92 -2.89 2.01 1.60
C VAL A 92 -2.37 2.72 0.37
N ILE A 93 -1.73 1.97 -0.53
CA ILE A 93 -1.10 2.51 -1.72
C ILE A 93 -1.87 2.02 -2.95
N PRO A 94 -2.75 2.84 -3.53
CA PRO A 94 -3.41 2.47 -4.78
C PRO A 94 -2.43 2.59 -5.95
N VAL A 95 -2.32 1.50 -6.73
CA VAL A 95 -1.52 1.47 -7.96
C VAL A 95 -2.47 1.30 -9.12
N TYR A 96 -2.58 2.31 -9.97
CA TYR A 96 -3.48 2.30 -11.13
C TYR A 96 -2.71 1.77 -12.34
N LEU A 97 -3.13 0.59 -12.83
CA LEU A 97 -2.42 -0.15 -13.86
C LEU A 97 -2.80 0.25 -15.29
N ASP A 98 -4.04 0.66 -15.50
CA ASP A 98 -4.60 0.89 -16.84
C ASP A 98 -5.43 2.19 -16.96
N GLY A 99 -5.24 3.12 -16.05
CA GLY A 99 -6.00 4.36 -16.00
C GLY A 99 -7.36 4.24 -15.30
N THR A 100 -7.79 3.03 -14.95
CA THR A 100 -9.01 2.81 -14.19
C THR A 100 -8.77 3.14 -12.72
N GLY A 101 -9.63 3.97 -12.14
CA GLY A 101 -9.56 4.35 -10.73
C GLY A 101 -10.57 3.62 -9.85
N LEU A 102 -10.33 3.64 -8.56
CA LEU A 102 -11.31 3.19 -7.57
C LEU A 102 -12.52 4.11 -7.53
N PRO A 103 -13.70 3.61 -7.11
CA PRO A 103 -14.89 4.46 -6.95
C PRO A 103 -14.62 5.63 -6.00
N LYS A 104 -15.25 6.78 -6.27
CA LYS A 104 -15.03 8.03 -5.51
C LYS A 104 -15.40 7.93 -4.04
N ASP A 105 -16.35 7.08 -3.70
CA ASP A 105 -16.75 6.84 -2.32
C ASP A 105 -15.69 6.06 -1.53
N MET A 106 -14.82 5.32 -2.22
CA MET A 106 -13.74 4.58 -1.60
C MET A 106 -12.43 5.39 -1.59
N LEU A 107 -12.15 6.11 -2.66
CA LEU A 107 -10.97 6.94 -2.79
C LEU A 107 -11.36 8.29 -3.38
N ASP A 108 -11.35 9.33 -2.56
CA ASP A 108 -11.49 10.69 -3.04
C ASP A 108 -10.15 11.12 -3.67
N PRO A 109 -10.12 11.37 -4.99
CA PRO A 109 -8.86 11.75 -5.66
C PRO A 109 -8.32 13.11 -5.22
N GLN A 110 -9.11 13.93 -4.51
CA GLN A 110 -8.63 15.18 -3.94
C GLN A 110 -7.95 15.02 -2.58
N SER A 111 -8.21 13.90 -1.90
CA SER A 111 -7.69 13.68 -0.55
C SER A 111 -6.72 12.51 -0.44
N THR A 112 -6.66 11.63 -1.43
CA THR A 112 -5.78 10.46 -1.40
C THR A 112 -5.02 10.33 -2.72
N ASN A 113 -3.70 10.22 -2.61
CA ASN A 113 -2.84 10.05 -3.78
C ASN A 113 -2.78 8.59 -4.20
N TYR A 114 -2.67 8.38 -5.49
CA TYR A 114 -2.45 7.08 -6.11
C TYR A 114 -1.20 7.13 -7.00
N PHE A 115 -0.67 5.97 -7.34
CA PHE A 115 0.50 5.84 -8.21
C PHE A 115 0.09 5.17 -9.52
N GLU A 116 0.39 5.80 -10.65
CA GLU A 116 0.08 5.25 -11.96
C GLU A 116 1.31 4.61 -12.57
N ALA A 117 1.27 3.31 -12.78
CA ALA A 117 2.34 2.58 -13.47
C ALA A 117 1.86 1.18 -13.86
N SER A 118 2.42 0.65 -14.94
CA SER A 118 2.15 -0.71 -15.41
C SER A 118 3.42 -1.57 -15.48
N ASP A 119 4.60 -1.00 -15.29
CA ASP A 119 5.86 -1.73 -15.26
C ASP A 119 6.10 -2.30 -13.85
N PRO A 120 6.22 -3.63 -13.71
CA PRO A 120 6.41 -4.26 -12.40
C PRO A 120 7.65 -3.77 -11.64
N ALA A 121 8.75 -3.51 -12.34
CA ALA A 121 9.98 -3.02 -11.71
C ALA A 121 9.80 -1.60 -11.16
N VAL A 122 9.11 -0.74 -11.90
CA VAL A 122 8.81 0.64 -11.48
C VAL A 122 7.88 0.62 -10.26
N ILE A 123 6.85 -0.22 -10.29
CA ILE A 123 5.91 -0.36 -9.17
C ILE A 123 6.63 -0.84 -7.92
N ALA A 124 7.41 -1.90 -8.02
CA ALA A 124 8.14 -2.44 -6.89
C ALA A 124 9.13 -1.43 -6.30
N SER A 125 9.86 -0.72 -7.16
CA SER A 125 10.79 0.33 -6.73
C SER A 125 10.07 1.44 -5.96
N HIS A 126 8.92 1.87 -6.44
CA HIS A 126 8.11 2.90 -5.78
C HIS A 126 7.62 2.43 -4.40
N LEU A 127 7.09 1.21 -4.31
CA LEU A 127 6.58 0.66 -3.05
C LEU A 127 7.69 0.49 -2.02
N ALA A 128 8.83 -0.09 -2.42
CA ALA A 128 9.97 -0.27 -1.54
C ALA A 128 10.54 1.07 -1.05
N ALA A 129 10.65 2.04 -1.94
CA ALA A 129 11.16 3.38 -1.60
C ALA A 129 10.22 4.10 -0.63
N LYS A 130 8.91 3.99 -0.82
CA LYS A 130 7.94 4.58 0.11
C LYS A 130 8.04 3.99 1.50
N ILE A 131 8.09 2.68 1.60
CA ILE A 131 8.23 2.00 2.90
C ILE A 131 9.51 2.43 3.60
N ALA A 132 10.63 2.45 2.87
CA ALA A 132 11.92 2.86 3.41
C ALA A 132 11.91 4.31 3.88
N MET A 133 11.30 5.21 3.11
CA MET A 133 11.17 6.62 3.44
C MET A 133 10.36 6.82 4.72
N ASP A 134 9.20 6.19 4.82
CA ASP A 134 8.32 6.30 5.99
C ASP A 134 9.01 5.76 7.25
N ARG A 135 9.72 4.63 7.13
CA ARG A 135 10.47 4.04 8.24
C ARG A 135 11.62 4.93 8.71
N LYS A 136 12.29 5.59 7.77
CA LYS A 136 13.34 6.56 8.08
C LYS A 136 12.79 7.78 8.83
N GLU A 137 11.65 8.29 8.38
CA GLU A 137 10.98 9.41 9.07
C GLU A 137 10.54 9.04 10.48
N ARG A 138 9.97 7.85 10.67
CA ARG A 138 9.60 7.37 12.00
C ARG A 138 10.80 7.25 12.93
N LYS A 139 11.95 6.81 12.43
CA LYS A 139 13.20 6.77 13.21
C LYS A 139 13.65 8.16 13.62
N LYS A 140 13.59 9.14 12.72
CA LYS A 140 13.93 10.53 13.03
C LYS A 140 13.03 11.11 14.11
N LEU A 141 11.73 10.90 14.01
CA LEU A 141 10.75 11.38 14.99
C LEU A 141 10.97 10.72 16.35
N SER A 142 11.23 9.42 16.38
CA SER A 142 11.55 8.71 17.61
C SER A 142 12.84 9.22 18.25
N GLY A 143 13.89 9.49 17.48
CA GLY A 143 15.14 10.08 17.95
C GLY A 143 14.96 11.51 18.45
N SER A 144 14.18 12.32 17.74
CA SER A 144 13.87 13.70 18.15
C SER A 144 13.01 13.74 19.41
N HIS A 145 12.08 12.81 19.55
CA HIS A 145 11.22 12.72 20.72
C HIS A 145 12.02 12.48 22.00
N ASN A 146 13.08 11.68 21.92
CA ASN A 146 13.98 11.44 23.04
C ASN A 146 14.80 12.69 23.45
N ARG A 147 14.89 13.69 22.61
CA ARG A 147 15.67 14.92 22.84
C ARG A 147 14.87 16.08 23.40
N THR A 148 13.62 15.98 23.53
CA THR A 148 12.79 16.82 24.11
C THR A 148 11.96 17.84 23.67
N ASP A 149 11.68 18.60 22.93
CA ASP A 149 10.66 19.61 22.71
C ASP A 149 9.57 19.09 21.81
N GLY A 150 8.46 18.68 22.39
CA GLY A 150 7.28 18.23 21.68
C GLY A 150 6.76 19.24 20.66
N ILE A 151 7.03 20.53 20.87
CA ILE A 151 6.65 21.60 19.95
C ILE A 151 7.38 21.47 18.60
N MET A 152 8.68 21.24 18.63
CA MET A 152 9.48 21.09 17.41
C MET A 152 9.07 19.84 16.63
N ASN A 153 8.75 18.77 17.31
CA ASN A 153 8.29 17.54 16.66
C ASN A 153 6.97 17.72 15.93
N ILE A 154 6.02 18.44 16.51
CA ILE A 154 4.73 18.73 15.90
C ILE A 154 4.91 19.54 14.62
N ASN A 155 5.73 20.57 14.66
CA ASN A 155 5.99 21.42 13.50
C ASN A 155 6.70 20.65 12.37
N GLY A 156 7.68 19.84 12.71
CA GLY A 156 8.39 19.00 11.75
C GLY A 156 7.47 18.01 11.05
N ASN A 157 6.57 17.38 11.81
CA ASN A 157 5.60 16.45 11.27
C ASN A 157 4.66 17.10 10.25
N THR A 158 4.15 18.28 10.58
CA THR A 158 3.24 19.01 9.71
C THR A 158 3.93 19.41 8.40
N ALA A 159 5.14 19.93 8.49
CA ALA A 159 5.92 20.32 7.32
C ALA A 159 6.22 19.12 6.40
N ASN A 160 6.61 18.00 6.97
CA ASN A 160 6.91 16.78 6.21
C ASN A 160 5.68 16.25 5.47
N LYS A 161 4.51 16.27 6.10
CA LYS A 161 3.27 15.86 5.46
C LYS A 161 2.90 16.75 4.27
N GLN A 162 3.07 18.06 4.40
CA GLN A 162 2.80 18.99 3.32
C GLN A 162 3.72 18.78 2.13
N ILE A 163 5.02 18.64 2.37
CA ILE A 163 6.02 18.40 1.33
C ILE A 163 5.70 17.08 0.60
N PHE A 164 5.34 16.03 1.32
CA PHE A 164 5.00 14.74 0.74
C PHE A 164 3.80 14.84 -0.19
N ILE A 165 2.72 15.50 0.23
CA ILE A 165 1.51 15.69 -0.57
C ILE A 165 1.83 16.45 -1.85
N GLN A 166 2.57 17.54 -1.77
CA GLN A 166 2.99 18.33 -2.94
C GLN A 166 3.79 17.51 -3.93
N THR A 167 4.73 16.70 -3.45
CA THR A 167 5.54 15.83 -4.29
C THR A 167 4.69 14.80 -5.02
N MET A 168 3.73 14.19 -4.33
CA MET A 168 2.82 13.22 -4.93
C MET A 168 1.92 13.85 -5.97
N GLU A 169 1.37 15.03 -5.71
CA GLU A 169 0.57 15.78 -6.69
C GLU A 169 1.37 16.11 -7.93
N GLY A 170 2.59 16.56 -7.78
CA GLY A 170 3.47 16.83 -8.92
C GLY A 170 3.77 15.57 -9.74
N SER A 171 3.90 14.43 -9.10
CA SER A 171 4.11 13.13 -9.78
C SER A 171 2.88 12.68 -10.54
N ILE A 172 1.68 12.95 -10.03
CA ILE A 172 0.42 12.56 -10.65
C ILE A 172 0.12 13.39 -11.89
N GLU A 173 0.46 14.66 -11.88
CA GLU A 173 0.23 15.56 -13.01
C GLU A 173 1.13 15.25 -14.22
N LEU A 174 2.23 14.59 -14.01
CA LEU A 174 3.14 14.18 -15.07
C LEU A 174 2.70 12.93 -15.79
#